data_1cab51d05f574cd1b84712099a390adc
#
_entry.id   1cab51d05f574cd1b84712099a390adc
#
_cell.length_a   1.000
_cell.length_b   1.000
_cell.length_c   1.000
_cell.angle_alpha   90.00
_cell.angle_beta   90.00
_cell.angle_gamma   90.00
#
_symmetry.space_group_name_H-M   'P 1'
#
loop_
_entity.id
_entity.type
_entity.pdbx_description
1 polymer ?
#
loop_
_entity_poly.entity_id
_entity_poly.type
_entity_poly.pdbx_seq_one_letter_code
_entity_poly.pdbx_strand_id
1 'polypeptide(L)'
;MRRLHDFLAVCCLIVSTLAPLRAATASEITIAAASDLKFALQEIVSNFQAAHKGDKVDVVYGSSGKLQTQIREGAPFDIFFSADIAYARVLRKDGFAATEPTPYAVGRLVLWSATRDASAMRLEDLADPKIGKIAIANPAHAPYGRCAEQALRAAGVWDRVKDKLVFGENISQATQYAETGAADVALTALSIALSKQAADRGGYSLVPETLHSRLEQAYVVTRQGADKALAKTFLDYLKTGQSQAILIKFGFAPPGQAAR
;
A
#
# COMPACT_ATOMS: atom_id res chain seq x y z
N MET A 1 -56.08 -18.32 74.91
CA MET A 1 -54.89 -19.17 75.21
C MET A 1 -54.17 -19.49 73.92
N ARG A 2 -52.81 -19.31 73.90
CA ARG A 2 -51.84 -19.73 72.90
C ARG A 2 -51.80 -18.97 71.55
N ARG A 3 -50.98 -17.99 71.50
CA ARG A 3 -49.72 -17.66 70.85
C ARG A 3 -49.52 -18.32 69.48
N LEU A 4 -49.61 -17.52 68.44
CA LEU A 4 -49.18 -17.81 67.07
C LEU A 4 -47.88 -17.07 66.84
N HIS A 5 -46.84 -17.78 66.59
CA HIS A 5 -45.47 -17.26 66.41
C HIS A 5 -45.29 -16.73 64.99
N ASP A 6 -44.68 -15.56 64.97
CA ASP A 6 -44.19 -14.87 63.76
C ASP A 6 -43.12 -15.68 63.02
N PHE A 7 -43.29 -15.89 61.73
CA PHE A 7 -42.25 -16.27 60.81
C PHE A 7 -42.08 -15.15 59.78
N LEU A 8 -41.15 -14.28 60.08
CA LEU A 8 -40.69 -13.27 59.12
C LEU A 8 -39.78 -14.00 58.09
N ALA A 9 -40.29 -14.26 56.90
CA ALA A 9 -39.46 -14.68 55.77
C ALA A 9 -38.82 -13.46 55.14
N VAL A 10 -37.50 -13.30 55.37
CA VAL A 10 -36.67 -12.32 54.69
C VAL A 10 -36.41 -12.83 53.25
N CYS A 11 -37.13 -12.33 52.27
CA CYS A 11 -36.83 -12.49 50.88
C CYS A 11 -35.69 -11.58 50.51
N CYS A 12 -34.44 -12.08 50.49
CA CYS A 12 -33.30 -11.43 49.83
C CYS A 12 -33.54 -11.41 48.34
N LEU A 13 -33.98 -10.26 47.78
CA LEU A 13 -33.97 -9.98 46.36
C LEU A 13 -32.52 -9.80 45.92
N ILE A 14 -31.94 -10.83 45.34
CA ILE A 14 -30.69 -10.72 44.58
C ILE A 14 -31.03 -10.09 43.24
N VAL A 15 -30.91 -8.78 43.15
CA VAL A 15 -30.95 -8.06 41.87
C VAL A 15 -29.62 -8.34 41.18
N SER A 16 -29.57 -9.42 40.39
CA SER A 16 -28.46 -9.64 39.45
C SER A 16 -28.50 -8.56 38.40
N THR A 17 -27.62 -7.57 38.53
CA THR A 17 -27.33 -6.59 37.46
C THR A 17 -26.65 -7.33 36.33
N LEU A 18 -27.44 -7.85 35.38
CA LEU A 18 -26.92 -8.23 34.07
C LEU A 18 -26.43 -6.94 33.39
N ALA A 19 -25.15 -6.62 33.54
CA ALA A 19 -24.50 -5.66 32.65
C ALA A 19 -24.62 -6.23 31.23
N PRO A 20 -25.17 -5.48 30.25
CA PRO A 20 -25.22 -5.96 28.89
C PRO A 20 -23.76 -6.20 28.43
N LEU A 21 -23.38 -7.46 28.18
CA LEU A 21 -22.19 -7.75 27.40
C LEU A 21 -22.43 -7.05 26.04
N ARG A 22 -21.84 -5.88 25.84
CA ARG A 22 -21.74 -5.30 24.50
C ARG A 22 -20.90 -6.29 23.70
N ALA A 23 -21.56 -7.11 22.90
CA ALA A 23 -20.89 -7.84 21.85
C ALA A 23 -20.12 -6.78 21.05
N ALA A 24 -18.79 -6.87 21.06
CA ALA A 24 -17.97 -6.04 20.20
C ALA A 24 -18.41 -6.35 18.79
N THR A 25 -19.18 -5.43 18.17
CA THR A 25 -19.52 -5.55 16.76
C THR A 25 -18.22 -5.47 15.98
N ALA A 26 -17.91 -6.53 15.23
CA ALA A 26 -16.77 -6.55 14.34
C ALA A 26 -16.81 -5.30 13.47
N SER A 27 -15.77 -4.50 13.54
CA SER A 27 -15.63 -3.29 12.72
C SER A 27 -14.90 -3.66 11.43
N GLU A 28 -15.32 -3.05 10.32
CA GLU A 28 -14.74 -3.31 9.01
C GLU A 28 -14.36 -2.03 8.30
N ILE A 29 -13.16 -2.03 7.69
CA ILE A 29 -12.70 -0.99 6.80
C ILE A 29 -12.17 -1.58 5.50
N THR A 30 -12.33 -0.81 4.41
CA THR A 30 -11.76 -1.13 3.11
C THR A 30 -10.72 -0.08 2.73
N ILE A 31 -9.51 -0.54 2.47
CA ILE A 31 -8.37 0.29 2.09
C ILE A 31 -8.16 0.21 0.58
N ALA A 32 -8.07 1.36 -0.09
CA ALA A 32 -7.52 1.48 -1.43
C ALA A 32 -6.02 1.75 -1.34
N ALA A 33 -5.17 0.86 -1.87
CA ALA A 33 -3.72 0.98 -1.74
C ALA A 33 -3.00 0.87 -3.08
N ALA A 34 -2.01 1.73 -3.30
CA ALA A 34 -1.08 1.58 -4.41
C ALA A 34 -0.38 0.22 -4.32
N SER A 35 -0.27 -0.47 -5.47
CA SER A 35 0.07 -1.89 -5.50
C SER A 35 1.54 -2.19 -5.17
N ASP A 36 2.42 -1.18 -5.14
CA ASP A 36 3.77 -1.31 -4.60
C ASP A 36 3.79 -1.62 -3.10
N LEU A 37 2.71 -1.22 -2.37
CA LEU A 37 2.56 -1.47 -0.94
C LEU A 37 2.09 -2.90 -0.62
N LYS A 38 1.71 -3.70 -1.62
CA LYS A 38 1.01 -4.98 -1.46
C LYS A 38 1.62 -5.88 -0.38
N PHE A 39 2.88 -6.21 -0.49
CA PHE A 39 3.51 -7.19 0.41
C PHE A 39 3.72 -6.63 1.82
N ALA A 40 4.14 -5.38 1.95
CA ALA A 40 4.31 -4.73 3.24
C ALA A 40 2.95 -4.56 3.95
N LEU A 41 1.93 -4.08 3.23
CA LEU A 41 0.61 -3.85 3.81
C LEU A 41 -0.10 -5.15 4.18
N GLN A 42 0.07 -6.22 3.39
CA GLN A 42 -0.44 -7.55 3.75
C GLN A 42 0.14 -8.05 5.08
N GLU A 43 1.46 -7.89 5.30
CA GLU A 43 2.10 -8.27 6.57
C GLU A 43 1.61 -7.38 7.73
N ILE A 44 1.48 -6.07 7.51
CA ILE A 44 0.96 -5.11 8.51
C ILE A 44 -0.50 -5.44 8.88
N VAL A 45 -1.36 -5.68 7.89
CA VAL A 45 -2.78 -6.01 8.10
C VAL A 45 -2.92 -7.34 8.83
N SER A 46 -2.13 -8.36 8.46
CA SER A 46 -2.12 -9.66 9.15
C SER A 46 -1.78 -9.51 10.63
N ASN A 47 -0.73 -8.74 10.95
CA ASN A 47 -0.31 -8.49 12.32
C ASN A 47 -1.35 -7.65 13.09
N PHE A 48 -1.95 -6.66 12.44
CA PHE A 48 -3.01 -5.85 13.01
C PHE A 48 -4.21 -6.71 13.40
N GLN A 49 -4.74 -7.53 12.49
CA GLN A 49 -5.90 -8.39 12.74
C GLN A 49 -5.62 -9.48 13.79
N ALA A 50 -4.37 -9.95 13.90
CA ALA A 50 -3.97 -10.86 14.96
C ALA A 50 -4.05 -10.22 16.36
N ALA A 51 -3.73 -8.91 16.45
CA ALA A 51 -3.78 -8.12 17.67
C ALA A 51 -5.20 -7.60 17.98
N HIS A 52 -6.03 -7.37 16.97
CA HIS A 52 -7.38 -6.80 17.06
C HIS A 52 -8.42 -7.83 16.58
N LYS A 53 -8.63 -8.86 17.41
CA LYS A 53 -9.56 -9.94 17.06
C LYS A 53 -10.98 -9.43 16.88
N GLY A 54 -11.58 -9.74 15.73
CA GLY A 54 -12.92 -9.31 15.35
C GLY A 54 -12.95 -8.13 14.42
N ASP A 55 -11.87 -7.34 14.32
CA ASP A 55 -11.76 -6.26 13.34
C ASP A 55 -11.32 -6.81 11.98
N LYS A 56 -11.90 -6.27 10.90
CA LYS A 56 -11.63 -6.69 9.53
C LYS A 56 -11.06 -5.53 8.72
N VAL A 57 -9.95 -5.77 8.02
CA VAL A 57 -9.32 -4.82 7.10
C VAL A 57 -9.17 -5.49 5.74
N ASP A 58 -9.99 -5.07 4.79
CA ASP A 58 -9.88 -5.47 3.39
C ASP A 58 -9.02 -4.47 2.62
N VAL A 59 -8.23 -4.96 1.67
CA VAL A 59 -7.36 -4.10 0.86
C VAL A 59 -7.58 -4.36 -0.62
N VAL A 60 -7.87 -3.30 -1.36
CA VAL A 60 -7.95 -3.28 -2.82
C VAL A 60 -6.69 -2.62 -3.37
N TYR A 61 -5.94 -3.35 -4.18
CA TYR A 61 -4.71 -2.86 -4.77
C TYR A 61 -4.91 -2.40 -6.21
N GLY A 62 -4.30 -1.25 -6.55
CA GLY A 62 -4.40 -0.68 -7.89
C GLY A 62 -3.31 0.36 -8.16
N SER A 63 -3.42 1.09 -9.27
CA SER A 63 -2.62 2.30 -9.47
C SER A 63 -3.24 3.47 -8.73
N SER A 64 -2.40 4.37 -8.20
CA SER A 64 -2.88 5.53 -7.41
C SER A 64 -3.91 6.37 -8.15
N GLY A 65 -3.70 6.63 -9.46
CA GLY A 65 -4.61 7.45 -10.25
C GLY A 65 -5.98 6.79 -10.46
N LYS A 66 -6.03 5.47 -10.73
CA LYS A 66 -7.31 4.77 -10.88
C LYS A 66 -8.08 4.66 -9.57
N LEU A 67 -7.38 4.36 -8.46
CA LEU A 67 -8.01 4.34 -7.15
C LEU A 67 -8.54 5.73 -6.75
N GLN A 68 -7.80 6.81 -7.05
CA GLN A 68 -8.28 8.17 -6.86
C GLN A 68 -9.56 8.43 -7.67
N THR A 69 -9.60 8.02 -8.93
CA THR A 69 -10.79 8.16 -9.78
C THR A 69 -11.98 7.40 -9.19
N GLN A 70 -11.79 6.15 -8.77
CA GLN A 70 -12.84 5.36 -8.12
C GLN A 70 -13.37 6.02 -6.85
N ILE A 71 -12.51 6.62 -6.01
CA ILE A 71 -12.94 7.37 -4.82
C ILE A 71 -13.79 8.58 -5.22
N ARG A 72 -13.41 9.31 -6.27
CA ARG A 72 -14.21 10.44 -6.77
C ARG A 72 -15.55 10.00 -7.37
N GLU A 73 -15.64 8.80 -7.89
CA GLU A 73 -16.84 8.16 -8.40
C GLU A 73 -17.70 7.49 -7.32
N GLY A 74 -17.28 7.58 -6.04
CA GLY A 74 -18.06 7.11 -4.90
C GLY A 74 -17.75 5.68 -4.45
N ALA A 75 -16.63 5.09 -4.88
CA ALA A 75 -16.22 3.78 -4.36
C ALA A 75 -16.04 3.83 -2.82
N PRO A 76 -16.53 2.81 -2.09
CA PRO A 76 -16.65 2.83 -0.63
C PRO A 76 -15.31 2.48 0.06
N PHE A 77 -14.25 3.19 -0.27
CA PHE A 77 -12.96 3.06 0.38
C PHE A 77 -12.87 3.99 1.60
N ASP A 78 -12.37 3.49 2.70
CA ASP A 78 -12.24 4.22 3.97
C ASP A 78 -10.90 4.95 4.10
N ILE A 79 -9.82 4.32 3.60
CA ILE A 79 -8.47 4.88 3.61
C ILE A 79 -7.90 4.73 2.19
N PHE A 80 -7.18 5.75 1.74
CA PHE A 80 -6.43 5.71 0.50
C PHE A 80 -4.94 5.86 0.76
N PHE A 81 -4.15 4.87 0.33
CA PHE A 81 -2.69 4.89 0.31
C PHE A 81 -2.20 5.11 -1.12
N SER A 82 -1.54 6.22 -1.34
CA SER A 82 -1.02 6.61 -2.65
C SER A 82 0.49 6.50 -2.70
N ALA A 83 1.03 6.00 -3.81
CA ALA A 83 2.46 6.01 -4.10
C ALA A 83 3.01 7.40 -4.52
N ASP A 84 2.12 8.41 -4.62
CA ASP A 84 2.48 9.81 -4.83
C ASP A 84 1.49 10.70 -4.07
N ILE A 85 2.00 11.53 -3.17
CA ILE A 85 1.23 12.45 -2.33
C ILE A 85 0.32 13.40 -3.13
N ALA A 86 0.65 13.69 -4.40
CA ALA A 86 -0.14 14.58 -5.25
C ALA A 86 -1.58 14.07 -5.41
N TYR A 87 -1.80 12.75 -5.54
CA TYR A 87 -3.14 12.20 -5.64
C TYR A 87 -3.95 12.37 -4.36
N ALA A 88 -3.33 12.19 -3.20
CA ALA A 88 -3.96 12.42 -1.91
C ALA A 88 -4.32 13.90 -1.72
N ARG A 89 -3.44 14.82 -2.13
CA ARG A 89 -3.69 16.28 -2.13
C ARG A 89 -4.89 16.67 -3.00
N VAL A 90 -5.02 16.06 -4.18
CA VAL A 90 -6.19 16.30 -5.05
C VAL A 90 -7.47 15.83 -4.38
N LEU A 91 -7.52 14.63 -3.78
CA LEU A 91 -8.70 14.16 -3.04
C LEU A 91 -9.07 15.12 -1.89
N ARG A 92 -8.07 15.64 -1.18
CA ARG A 92 -8.30 16.61 -0.09
C ARG A 92 -8.87 17.92 -0.62
N LYS A 93 -8.26 18.47 -1.68
CA LYS A 93 -8.69 19.70 -2.34
C LYS A 93 -10.12 19.60 -2.86
N ASP A 94 -10.45 18.48 -3.51
CA ASP A 94 -11.77 18.25 -4.12
C ASP A 94 -12.82 17.79 -3.09
N GLY A 95 -12.45 17.70 -1.81
CA GLY A 95 -13.34 17.39 -0.70
C GLY A 95 -13.72 15.91 -0.59
N PHE A 96 -12.97 14.98 -1.17
CA PHE A 96 -13.17 13.53 -1.03
C PHE A 96 -12.39 12.91 0.13
N ALA A 97 -11.43 13.63 0.72
CA ALA A 97 -10.70 13.21 1.91
C ALA A 97 -11.13 14.03 3.13
N ALA A 98 -11.30 13.35 4.27
CA ALA A 98 -11.62 13.94 5.57
C ALA A 98 -10.38 14.48 6.28
N THR A 99 -9.20 13.90 6.00
CA THR A 99 -7.93 14.29 6.63
C THR A 99 -6.97 14.94 5.64
N GLU A 100 -5.98 15.66 6.17
CA GLU A 100 -4.83 16.08 5.37
C GLU A 100 -3.98 14.87 4.93
N PRO A 101 -3.32 14.95 3.75
CA PRO A 101 -2.38 13.93 3.32
C PRO A 101 -1.23 13.77 4.32
N THR A 102 -1.06 12.57 4.83
CA THR A 102 0.01 12.23 5.79
C THR A 102 1.06 11.38 5.10
N PRO A 103 2.29 11.88 4.91
CA PRO A 103 3.39 11.07 4.39
C PRO A 103 3.68 9.88 5.32
N TYR A 104 3.92 8.69 4.73
CA TYR A 104 4.25 7.50 5.52
C TYR A 104 5.54 6.80 5.06
N ALA A 105 5.95 6.98 3.79
CA ALA A 105 7.11 6.33 3.22
C ALA A 105 7.63 7.07 1.97
N VAL A 106 8.83 6.70 1.53
CA VAL A 106 9.35 7.02 0.20
C VAL A 106 9.64 5.72 -0.54
N GLY A 107 9.04 5.55 -1.71
CA GLY A 107 9.27 4.40 -2.58
C GLY A 107 10.55 4.53 -3.39
N ARG A 108 11.05 3.40 -3.91
CA ARG A 108 12.24 3.34 -4.76
C ARG A 108 11.95 2.58 -6.04
N LEU A 109 12.43 3.15 -7.16
CA LEU A 109 12.36 2.50 -8.47
C LEU A 109 13.60 1.62 -8.69
N VAL A 110 13.41 0.44 -9.24
CA VAL A 110 14.47 -0.51 -9.59
C VAL A 110 14.29 -1.08 -10.99
N LEU A 111 15.39 -1.44 -11.63
CA LEU A 111 15.41 -2.42 -12.70
C LEU A 111 15.39 -3.81 -12.06
N TRP A 112 14.54 -4.70 -12.53
CA TRP A 112 14.46 -6.08 -12.06
C TRP A 112 14.19 -7.03 -13.21
N SER A 113 14.73 -8.23 -13.11
CA SER A 113 14.43 -9.33 -14.04
C SER A 113 14.29 -10.63 -13.27
N ALA A 114 13.42 -11.51 -13.71
CA ALA A 114 13.28 -12.86 -13.17
C ALA A 114 14.27 -13.87 -13.76
N THR A 115 14.83 -13.57 -14.92
CA THR A 115 15.61 -14.51 -15.74
C THR A 115 17.04 -14.08 -16.01
N ARG A 116 17.37 -12.82 -15.69
CA ARG A 116 18.71 -12.23 -15.88
C ARG A 116 19.20 -11.66 -14.55
N ASP A 117 20.50 -11.71 -14.31
CA ASP A 117 21.07 -10.95 -13.22
C ASP A 117 21.01 -9.45 -13.54
N ALA A 118 20.06 -8.74 -12.92
CA ALA A 118 19.91 -7.31 -13.07
C ALA A 118 20.67 -6.50 -12.00
N SER A 119 21.46 -7.11 -11.14
CA SER A 119 22.15 -6.44 -10.01
C SER A 119 23.15 -5.37 -10.45
N ALA A 120 23.72 -5.49 -11.64
CA ALA A 120 24.64 -4.54 -12.24
C ALA A 120 24.06 -3.81 -13.46
N MET A 121 22.79 -4.06 -13.82
CA MET A 121 22.16 -3.42 -15.00
C MET A 121 21.94 -1.92 -14.77
N ARG A 122 22.15 -1.18 -15.85
CA ARG A 122 21.87 0.26 -15.94
C ARG A 122 20.76 0.51 -16.95
N LEU A 123 20.15 1.71 -16.91
CA LEU A 123 19.09 2.06 -17.87
C LEU A 123 19.58 2.02 -19.32
N GLU A 124 20.85 2.32 -19.56
CA GLU A 124 21.47 2.27 -20.89
C GLU A 124 21.48 0.87 -21.50
N ASP A 125 21.59 -0.17 -20.66
CA ASP A 125 21.61 -1.57 -21.09
C ASP A 125 20.28 -2.04 -21.66
N LEU A 126 19.19 -1.35 -21.34
CA LEU A 126 17.86 -1.64 -21.92
C LEU A 126 17.81 -1.45 -23.44
N ALA A 127 18.75 -0.71 -24.00
CA ALA A 127 18.90 -0.56 -25.45
C ALA A 127 19.47 -1.80 -26.15
N ASP A 128 20.02 -2.76 -25.41
CA ASP A 128 20.57 -4.01 -25.97
C ASP A 128 19.46 -4.71 -26.81
N PRO A 129 19.76 -5.12 -28.07
CA PRO A 129 18.83 -5.89 -28.90
C PRO A 129 18.35 -7.20 -28.26
N LYS A 130 19.12 -7.78 -27.32
CA LYS A 130 18.74 -8.99 -26.56
C LYS A 130 17.63 -8.76 -25.54
N ILE A 131 17.29 -7.50 -25.23
CA ILE A 131 16.16 -7.10 -24.43
C ILE A 131 15.04 -6.69 -25.39
N GLY A 132 14.07 -7.58 -25.58
CA GLY A 132 12.99 -7.37 -26.53
C GLY A 132 11.81 -6.60 -25.92
N LYS A 133 11.49 -6.86 -24.63
CA LYS A 133 10.35 -6.25 -23.94
C LYS A 133 10.74 -5.76 -22.55
N ILE A 134 10.27 -4.55 -22.23
CA ILE A 134 10.52 -3.86 -20.96
C ILE A 134 9.17 -3.51 -20.35
N ALA A 135 8.86 -4.04 -19.17
CA ALA A 135 7.61 -3.75 -18.48
C ALA A 135 7.74 -2.51 -17.61
N ILE A 136 6.78 -1.61 -17.71
CA ILE A 136 6.59 -0.47 -16.79
C ILE A 136 5.11 -0.34 -16.44
N ALA A 137 4.77 0.24 -15.30
CA ALA A 137 3.39 0.61 -15.02
C ALA A 137 2.96 1.74 -15.98
N ASN A 138 1.66 1.83 -16.29
CA ASN A 138 1.17 2.85 -17.23
C ASN A 138 1.35 4.26 -16.65
N PRO A 139 2.17 5.13 -17.29
CA PRO A 139 2.48 6.48 -16.78
C PRO A 139 1.25 7.39 -16.65
N ALA A 140 0.19 7.12 -17.40
CA ALA A 140 -1.03 7.95 -17.38
C ALA A 140 -1.68 8.01 -15.99
N HIS A 141 -1.52 6.94 -15.16
CA HIS A 141 -2.19 6.86 -13.86
C HIS A 141 -1.37 6.16 -12.76
N ALA A 142 -0.17 5.66 -13.06
CA ALA A 142 0.69 4.99 -12.09
C ALA A 142 1.95 5.82 -11.79
N PRO A 143 2.20 6.23 -10.52
CA PRO A 143 3.38 7.01 -10.15
C PRO A 143 4.70 6.37 -10.55
N TYR A 144 4.88 5.08 -10.30
CA TYR A 144 6.08 4.34 -10.71
C TYR A 144 6.28 4.33 -12.23
N GLY A 145 5.19 4.29 -13.00
CA GLY A 145 5.26 4.40 -14.46
C GLY A 145 5.76 5.76 -14.93
N ARG A 146 5.27 6.85 -14.31
CA ARG A 146 5.79 8.20 -14.58
C ARG A 146 7.27 8.32 -14.21
N CYS A 147 7.67 7.78 -13.07
CA CYS A 147 9.09 7.78 -12.66
C CYS A 147 9.95 6.95 -13.62
N ALA A 148 9.45 5.80 -14.10
CA ALA A 148 10.15 4.98 -15.10
C ALA A 148 10.33 5.76 -16.41
N GLU A 149 9.29 6.41 -16.92
CA GLU A 149 9.39 7.24 -18.12
C GLU A 149 10.37 8.40 -17.93
N GLN A 150 10.30 9.12 -16.81
CA GLN A 150 11.21 10.20 -16.48
C GLN A 150 12.67 9.71 -16.46
N ALA A 151 12.93 8.59 -15.79
CA ALA A 151 14.26 8.00 -15.68
C ALA A 151 14.83 7.60 -17.05
N LEU A 152 14.02 6.94 -17.90
CA LEU A 152 14.43 6.56 -19.27
C LEU A 152 14.73 7.78 -20.14
N ARG A 153 13.96 8.86 -19.99
CA ARG A 153 14.20 10.13 -20.70
C ARG A 153 15.47 10.84 -20.19
N ALA A 154 15.62 10.92 -18.85
CA ALA A 154 16.79 11.55 -18.23
C ALA A 154 18.09 10.80 -18.52
N ALA A 155 18.04 9.47 -18.63
CA ALA A 155 19.18 8.63 -19.07
C ALA A 155 19.44 8.70 -20.60
N GLY A 156 18.62 9.42 -21.38
CA GLY A 156 18.79 9.56 -22.83
C GLY A 156 18.53 8.27 -23.64
N VAL A 157 17.82 7.28 -23.04
CA VAL A 157 17.57 5.99 -23.70
C VAL A 157 16.15 5.84 -24.26
N TRP A 158 15.25 6.75 -23.93
CA TRP A 158 13.83 6.69 -24.26
C TRP A 158 13.56 6.32 -25.72
N ASP A 159 14.17 7.02 -26.68
CA ASP A 159 13.88 6.79 -28.10
C ASP A 159 14.36 5.44 -28.61
N ARG A 160 15.32 4.80 -27.93
CA ARG A 160 15.82 3.48 -28.25
C ARG A 160 14.99 2.35 -27.64
N VAL A 161 14.19 2.65 -26.58
CA VAL A 161 13.47 1.63 -25.82
C VAL A 161 11.95 1.78 -25.84
N LYS A 162 11.40 2.93 -26.27
CA LYS A 162 9.97 3.20 -26.25
C LYS A 162 9.11 2.14 -26.96
N ASP A 163 9.62 1.60 -28.07
CA ASP A 163 8.92 0.59 -28.87
C ASP A 163 9.01 -0.84 -28.24
N LYS A 164 9.86 -1.01 -27.22
CA LYS A 164 9.98 -2.23 -26.42
C LYS A 164 9.08 -2.22 -25.19
N LEU A 165 8.45 -1.07 -24.87
CA LEU A 165 7.69 -0.92 -23.62
C LEU A 165 6.38 -1.70 -23.68
N VAL A 166 6.09 -2.42 -22.59
CA VAL A 166 4.78 -3.02 -22.33
C VAL A 166 4.24 -2.43 -21.02
N PHE A 167 2.97 -2.02 -21.05
CA PHE A 167 2.37 -1.27 -19.95
C PHE A 167 1.48 -2.16 -19.08
N GLY A 168 1.83 -2.29 -17.81
CA GLY A 168 0.95 -2.84 -16.78
C GLY A 168 -0.02 -1.79 -16.27
N GLU A 169 -1.22 -2.20 -15.91
CA GLU A 169 -2.23 -1.35 -15.29
C GLU A 169 -1.71 -0.66 -14.01
N ASN A 170 -0.89 -1.35 -13.26
CA ASN A 170 -0.23 -0.90 -12.04
C ASN A 170 1.14 -1.56 -11.93
N ILE A 171 1.90 -1.20 -10.89
CA ILE A 171 3.29 -1.67 -10.76
C ILE A 171 3.38 -3.18 -10.50
N SER A 172 2.41 -3.80 -9.82
CA SER A 172 2.39 -5.25 -9.60
C SER A 172 2.18 -6.00 -10.92
N GLN A 173 1.29 -5.54 -11.81
CA GLN A 173 1.09 -6.17 -13.11
C GLN A 173 2.30 -5.99 -14.02
N ALA A 174 2.94 -4.82 -14.00
CA ALA A 174 4.18 -4.61 -14.74
C ALA A 174 5.27 -5.58 -14.29
N THR A 175 5.42 -5.80 -12.98
CA THR A 175 6.36 -6.80 -12.45
C THR A 175 5.98 -8.21 -12.87
N GLN A 176 4.69 -8.54 -12.83
CA GLN A 176 4.18 -9.85 -13.24
C GLN A 176 4.55 -10.20 -14.70
N TYR A 177 4.59 -9.22 -15.61
CA TYR A 177 5.05 -9.48 -16.98
C TYR A 177 6.50 -9.98 -17.03
N ALA A 178 7.38 -9.42 -16.21
CA ALA A 178 8.76 -9.91 -16.13
C ALA A 178 8.85 -11.23 -15.33
N GLU A 179 8.02 -11.43 -14.32
CA GLU A 179 7.95 -12.71 -13.56
C GLU A 179 7.57 -13.89 -14.44
N THR A 180 6.64 -13.69 -15.37
CA THR A 180 6.12 -14.73 -16.26
C THR A 180 6.90 -14.87 -17.57
N GLY A 181 7.91 -14.03 -17.81
CA GLY A 181 8.67 -13.99 -19.05
C GLY A 181 7.94 -13.29 -20.21
N ALA A 182 6.80 -12.64 -19.95
CA ALA A 182 6.12 -11.79 -20.96
C ALA A 182 6.93 -10.49 -21.24
N ALA A 183 7.82 -10.11 -20.33
CA ALA A 183 8.85 -9.10 -20.53
C ALA A 183 10.21 -9.61 -20.01
N ASP A 184 11.30 -9.12 -20.57
CA ASP A 184 12.67 -9.50 -20.17
C ASP A 184 13.09 -8.83 -18.88
N VAL A 185 12.68 -7.58 -18.69
CA VAL A 185 12.96 -6.73 -17.53
C VAL A 185 11.75 -5.90 -17.19
N ALA A 186 11.68 -5.45 -15.92
CA ALA A 186 10.72 -4.46 -15.45
C ALA A 186 11.42 -3.29 -14.75
N LEU A 187 10.94 -2.06 -14.99
CA LEU A 187 11.14 -1.00 -14.01
C LEU A 187 10.02 -1.10 -12.99
N THR A 188 10.39 -1.52 -11.77
CA THR A 188 9.42 -1.88 -10.74
C THR A 188 9.74 -1.22 -9.40
N ALA A 189 8.89 -1.47 -8.39
CA ALA A 189 9.13 -1.02 -7.03
C ALA A 189 10.12 -1.94 -6.32
N LEU A 190 11.06 -1.37 -5.56
CA LEU A 190 11.96 -2.14 -4.71
C LEU A 190 11.19 -3.04 -3.75
N SER A 191 10.05 -2.58 -3.25
CA SER A 191 9.19 -3.34 -2.34
C SER A 191 8.65 -4.65 -2.94
N ILE A 192 8.46 -4.69 -4.26
CA ILE A 192 8.07 -5.91 -4.96
C ILE A 192 9.28 -6.78 -5.23
N ALA A 193 10.41 -6.18 -5.64
CA ALA A 193 11.65 -6.91 -5.88
C ALA A 193 12.19 -7.61 -4.63
N LEU A 194 11.92 -7.06 -3.44
CA LEU A 194 12.27 -7.65 -2.13
C LEU A 194 11.23 -8.66 -1.60
N SER A 195 10.13 -8.88 -2.30
CA SER A 195 9.16 -9.90 -1.90
C SER A 195 9.75 -11.31 -2.02
N LYS A 196 9.25 -12.26 -1.21
CA LYS A 196 9.68 -13.67 -1.30
C LYS A 196 9.50 -14.29 -2.69
N GLN A 197 8.59 -13.75 -3.51
CA GLN A 197 8.32 -14.24 -4.86
C GLN A 197 9.39 -13.79 -5.86
N ALA A 198 10.00 -12.62 -5.63
CA ALA A 198 10.94 -12.00 -6.55
C ALA A 198 12.41 -12.04 -6.07
N ALA A 199 12.65 -12.07 -4.75
CA ALA A 199 13.99 -11.93 -4.15
C ALA A 199 14.98 -13.05 -4.54
N ASP A 200 14.48 -14.27 -4.74
CA ASP A 200 15.29 -15.43 -5.10
C ASP A 200 15.48 -15.58 -6.63
N ARG A 201 15.07 -14.58 -7.42
CA ARG A 201 15.07 -14.62 -8.87
C ARG A 201 15.81 -13.43 -9.47
N GLY A 202 16.76 -13.71 -10.35
CA GLY A 202 17.45 -12.78 -11.23
C GLY A 202 18.28 -11.70 -10.54
N GLY A 203 17.66 -10.77 -9.88
CA GLY A 203 18.33 -9.64 -9.22
C GLY A 203 17.73 -8.30 -9.60
N TYR A 204 18.15 -7.24 -8.91
CA TYR A 204 17.72 -5.87 -9.20
C TYR A 204 18.87 -4.87 -9.06
N SER A 205 18.76 -3.73 -9.73
CA SER A 205 19.57 -2.54 -9.51
C SER A 205 18.69 -1.32 -9.25
N LEU A 206 19.18 -0.43 -8.36
CA LEU A 206 18.47 0.80 -8.04
C LEU A 206 18.56 1.79 -9.20
N VAL A 207 17.44 2.40 -9.58
CA VAL A 207 17.43 3.56 -10.46
C VAL A 207 17.76 4.80 -9.63
N PRO A 208 18.76 5.62 -10.05
CA PRO A 208 19.13 6.82 -9.31
C PRO A 208 17.94 7.79 -9.14
N GLU A 209 17.70 8.26 -7.91
CA GLU A 209 16.60 9.20 -7.62
C GLU A 209 16.75 10.56 -8.32
N THR A 210 17.95 10.90 -8.78
CA THR A 210 18.20 12.12 -9.56
C THR A 210 17.59 12.08 -10.97
N LEU A 211 17.19 10.88 -11.45
CA LEU A 211 16.64 10.69 -12.78
C LEU A 211 15.11 10.78 -12.83
N HIS A 212 14.44 10.85 -11.70
CA HIS A 212 12.97 10.91 -11.64
C HIS A 212 12.47 11.70 -10.44
N SER A 213 11.20 12.07 -10.45
CA SER A 213 10.55 12.71 -9.30
C SER A 213 10.49 11.75 -8.10
N ARG A 214 10.55 12.31 -6.89
CA ARG A 214 10.50 11.55 -5.65
C ARG A 214 9.16 10.84 -5.50
N LEU A 215 9.18 9.57 -5.13
CA LEU A 215 8.01 8.76 -4.82
C LEU A 215 7.59 8.95 -3.35
N GLU A 216 7.23 10.17 -2.96
CA GLU A 216 6.73 10.47 -1.63
C GLU A 216 5.31 9.92 -1.50
N GLN A 217 5.15 8.91 -0.64
CA GLN A 217 3.90 8.20 -0.46
C GLN A 217 3.12 8.77 0.72
N ALA A 218 1.81 8.90 0.57
CA ALA A 218 0.95 9.44 1.60
C ALA A 218 -0.40 8.71 1.65
N TYR A 219 -1.03 8.75 2.83
CA TYR A 219 -2.40 8.31 3.00
C TYR A 219 -3.33 9.47 3.35
N VAL A 220 -4.61 9.26 3.10
CA VAL A 220 -5.73 10.05 3.63
C VAL A 220 -6.84 9.12 4.12
N VAL A 221 -7.59 9.54 5.12
CA VAL A 221 -8.92 8.99 5.40
C VAL A 221 -9.89 9.66 4.43
N THR A 222 -10.66 8.87 3.71
CA THR A 222 -11.68 9.39 2.80
C THR A 222 -12.89 9.92 3.58
N ARG A 223 -13.84 10.56 2.89
CA ARG A 223 -15.14 10.91 3.54
C ARG A 223 -15.88 9.69 4.06
N GLN A 224 -15.79 8.56 3.34
CA GLN A 224 -16.44 7.31 3.72
C GLN A 224 -15.90 6.75 5.04
N GLY A 225 -14.60 6.91 5.29
CA GLY A 225 -13.94 6.43 6.50
C GLY A 225 -13.94 7.41 7.68
N ALA A 226 -14.49 8.65 7.49
CA ALA A 226 -14.35 9.74 8.47
C ALA A 226 -14.83 9.37 9.88
N ASP A 227 -15.95 8.67 9.99
CA ASP A 227 -16.57 8.32 11.26
C ASP A 227 -16.22 6.89 11.74
N LYS A 228 -15.37 6.17 11.01
CA LYS A 228 -14.94 4.82 11.37
C LYS A 228 -13.75 4.87 12.35
N ALA A 229 -14.00 4.55 13.61
CA ALA A 229 -12.96 4.48 14.65
C ALA A 229 -11.82 3.51 14.25
N LEU A 230 -12.16 2.40 13.56
CA LEU A 230 -11.20 1.41 13.09
C LEU A 230 -10.19 2.00 12.10
N ALA A 231 -10.60 2.96 11.24
CA ALA A 231 -9.68 3.64 10.33
C ALA A 231 -8.57 4.38 11.11
N LYS A 232 -8.96 5.09 12.18
CA LYS A 232 -7.99 5.76 13.05
C LYS A 232 -7.09 4.75 13.76
N THR A 233 -7.67 3.70 14.35
CA THR A 233 -6.92 2.65 15.07
C THR A 233 -5.89 1.99 14.15
N PHE A 234 -6.26 1.66 12.91
CA PHE A 234 -5.35 1.09 11.92
C PHE A 234 -4.20 2.05 11.56
N LEU A 235 -4.50 3.34 11.34
CA LEU A 235 -3.48 4.35 11.03
C LEU A 235 -2.55 4.64 12.22
N ASP A 236 -3.03 4.54 13.45
CA ASP A 236 -2.18 4.63 14.63
C ASP A 236 -1.28 3.39 14.75
N TYR A 237 -1.79 2.19 14.43
CA TYR A 237 -0.98 0.97 14.35
C TYR A 237 0.11 1.07 13.26
N LEU A 238 -0.20 1.66 12.09
CA LEU A 238 0.78 1.88 11.04
C LEU A 238 2.00 2.69 11.52
N LYS A 239 1.84 3.59 12.49
CA LYS A 239 2.91 4.41 13.06
C LYS A 239 3.76 3.69 14.10
N THR A 240 3.37 2.49 14.53
CA THR A 240 4.15 1.71 15.51
C THR A 240 5.51 1.30 14.93
N GLY A 241 6.50 1.11 15.81
CA GLY A 241 7.84 0.65 15.41
C GLY A 241 7.80 -0.68 14.64
N GLN A 242 6.86 -1.58 14.96
CA GLN A 242 6.66 -2.84 14.25
C GLN A 242 6.25 -2.62 12.77
N SER A 243 5.25 -1.78 12.54
CA SER A 243 4.79 -1.47 11.18
C SER A 243 5.85 -0.73 10.38
N GLN A 244 6.57 0.21 11.02
CA GLN A 244 7.66 0.93 10.38
C GLN A 244 8.82 0.01 10.00
N ALA A 245 9.17 -0.96 10.86
CA ALA A 245 10.18 -1.97 10.55
C ALA A 245 9.78 -2.85 9.34
N ILE A 246 8.50 -3.16 9.18
CA ILE A 246 8.00 -3.88 8.00
C ILE A 246 8.17 -3.02 6.73
N LEU A 247 7.81 -1.73 6.76
CA LEU A 247 8.04 -0.85 5.62
C LEU A 247 9.52 -0.79 5.22
N ILE A 248 10.42 -0.63 6.20
CA ILE A 248 11.87 -0.63 5.97
C ILE A 248 12.35 -1.97 5.40
N LYS A 249 11.88 -3.10 5.91
CA LYS A 249 12.18 -4.46 5.41
C LYS A 249 11.86 -4.60 3.93
N PHE A 250 10.78 -3.97 3.46
CA PHE A 250 10.39 -3.94 2.05
C PHE A 250 11.03 -2.77 1.27
N GLY A 251 12.08 -2.13 1.80
CA GLY A 251 12.87 -1.13 1.07
C GLY A 251 12.25 0.26 0.97
N PHE A 252 11.19 0.54 1.72
CA PHE A 252 10.68 1.90 1.85
C PHE A 252 11.59 2.72 2.75
N ALA A 253 11.88 3.97 2.35
CA ALA A 253 12.57 4.92 3.22
C ALA A 253 11.57 5.70 4.07
N PRO A 254 11.95 6.15 5.29
CA PRO A 254 11.12 7.03 6.11
C PRO A 254 10.80 8.34 5.41
N PRO A 255 9.63 8.96 5.70
CA PRO A 255 9.31 10.30 5.20
C PRO A 255 10.39 11.32 5.59
N GLY A 256 10.67 12.29 4.72
CA GLY A 256 11.61 13.37 5.00
C GLY A 256 13.10 13.01 4.81
N GLN A 257 13.46 11.74 4.70
CA GLN A 257 14.84 11.34 4.41
C GLN A 257 15.03 11.21 2.89
N ALA A 258 16.21 11.66 2.40
CA ALA A 258 16.66 11.23 1.08
C ALA A 258 16.90 9.71 1.15
N ALA A 259 16.41 8.97 0.17
CA ALA A 259 16.73 7.55 0.10
C ALA A 259 18.22 7.44 -0.21
N ARG A 260 18.97 6.75 0.64
CA ARG A 260 20.41 6.50 0.50
C ARG A 260 20.64 5.29 -0.38
#